data_dcf5378bb1a12f25b77cf3bfa4438487
#
_entry.id   dcf5378bb1a12f25b77cf3bfa4438487
#
_cell.length_a   1.000
_cell.length_b   1.000
_cell.length_c   1.000
_cell.angle_alpha   90.00
_cell.angle_beta   90.00
_cell.angle_gamma   90.00
#
_symmetry.space_group_name_H-M   'P 1'
#
loop_
_entity.id
_entity.type
_entity.pdbx_description
1 polymer ?
#
loop_
_entity_poly.entity_id
_entity_poly.type
_entity_poly.pdbx_seq_one_letter_code
_entity_poly.pdbx_strand_id
1 'polypeptide(L)'
;MTDVNLIMTTYKIIPLTKRRIQPGHCFACGTDKIKPGRRYCTPECRQQIQWVLSLSKGLLRIFNARFAAFSFNDYLVALDILPTWSKEISRFTYNRSSEKKPAEDLKALILSCGQEWYQTIENRNSKSYASLLLLQKNHTNTIKPESIKPNRRIRPRFSNCEKKSIRLLELKLDELIKDGQTNRIKSAYKKMAKIHHPDVGGDTEKFKQLNEAHQQLLQWAENPQFTSRKALSGCWSYDGATNRWAPPL
;
A
#
# COMPACT_ATOMS: atom_id res chain seq x y z
N MET A 1 -34.04 -12.36 27.15
CA MET A 1 -33.79 -11.23 26.20
C MET A 1 -32.58 -10.47 26.72
N THR A 2 -31.42 -10.98 26.50
CA THR A 2 -30.18 -10.52 27.13
C THR A 2 -29.06 -10.56 26.12
N ASP A 3 -28.37 -9.44 25.98
CA ASP A 3 -26.96 -9.28 25.59
C ASP A 3 -26.46 -9.48 24.16
N VAL A 4 -27.30 -9.35 23.15
CA VAL A 4 -26.78 -9.31 21.74
C VAL A 4 -26.29 -7.90 21.35
N ASN A 5 -26.75 -6.85 22.01
CA ASN A 5 -26.39 -5.45 21.68
C ASN A 5 -25.04 -4.98 22.27
N LEU A 6 -24.50 -5.63 23.29
CA LEU A 6 -23.27 -5.21 23.95
C LEU A 6 -22.02 -5.68 23.18
N ILE A 7 -22.12 -6.77 22.44
CA ILE A 7 -20.99 -7.35 21.67
C ILE A 7 -20.70 -6.54 20.41
N MET A 8 -21.70 -5.92 19.79
CA MET A 8 -21.52 -5.11 18.57
C MET A 8 -20.76 -3.80 18.79
N THR A 9 -20.78 -3.24 19.99
CA THR A 9 -20.17 -1.94 20.29
C THR A 9 -18.65 -2.03 20.48
N THR A 10 -18.15 -3.18 20.92
CA THR A 10 -16.72 -3.37 21.24
C THR A 10 -15.86 -3.58 19.99
N TYR A 11 -16.41 -4.06 18.87
CA TYR A 11 -15.66 -4.28 17.62
C TYR A 11 -15.40 -3.02 16.79
N LYS A 12 -16.11 -1.91 17.07
CA LYS A 12 -15.90 -0.61 16.39
C LYS A 12 -14.58 0.08 16.76
N ILE A 13 -13.91 -0.35 17.81
CA ILE A 13 -12.77 0.36 18.43
C ILE A 13 -11.42 -0.31 18.16
N ILE A 14 -11.26 -1.19 17.18
CA ILE A 14 -9.92 -1.71 16.88
C ILE A 14 -9.11 -0.65 16.12
N PRO A 15 -7.99 -0.14 16.71
CA PRO A 15 -7.19 0.88 16.05
C PRO A 15 -6.66 0.38 14.70
N LEU A 16 -6.56 1.28 13.72
CA LEU A 16 -5.95 1.00 12.40
C LEU A 16 -4.55 0.36 12.51
N THR A 17 -3.83 0.64 13.60
CA THR A 17 -2.49 0.11 13.89
C THR A 17 -2.45 -1.41 14.03
N LYS A 18 -3.53 -2.06 14.47
CA LYS A 18 -3.64 -3.53 14.59
C LYS A 18 -4.16 -4.24 13.32
N ARG A 19 -4.42 -3.49 12.24
CA ARG A 19 -5.04 -3.99 11.00
C ARG A 19 -4.14 -3.88 9.77
N ARG A 20 -2.84 -3.66 9.97
CA ARG A 20 -1.92 -3.49 8.86
C ARG A 20 -1.53 -4.85 8.30
N ILE A 21 -1.60 -4.99 6.99
CA ILE A 21 -0.98 -6.09 6.27
C ILE A 21 0.52 -6.02 6.56
N GLN A 22 1.05 -7.04 7.23
CA GLN A 22 2.43 -7.06 7.67
C GLN A 22 3.39 -7.33 6.52
N PRO A 23 4.63 -6.79 6.54
CA PRO A 23 5.67 -7.21 5.62
C PRO A 23 5.89 -8.72 5.69
N GLY A 24 6.06 -9.37 4.54
CA GLY A 24 6.21 -10.83 4.49
C GLY A 24 4.90 -11.62 4.47
N HIS A 25 3.74 -10.94 4.55
CA HIS A 25 2.43 -11.56 4.45
C HIS A 25 1.77 -11.30 3.09
N CYS A 26 0.87 -12.18 2.68
CA CYS A 26 0.12 -12.02 1.44
C CYS A 26 -0.82 -10.80 1.52
N PHE A 27 -0.72 -9.88 0.57
CA PHE A 27 -1.53 -8.64 0.55
C PHE A 27 -3.03 -8.88 0.30
N ALA A 28 -3.42 -10.10 -0.04
CA ALA A 28 -4.81 -10.45 -0.32
C ALA A 28 -5.45 -11.27 0.79
N CYS A 29 -4.74 -12.24 1.39
CA CYS A 29 -5.31 -13.14 2.39
C CYS A 29 -4.63 -13.08 3.76
N GLY A 30 -3.50 -12.35 3.88
CA GLY A 30 -2.79 -12.19 5.15
C GLY A 30 -1.91 -13.38 5.56
N THR A 31 -1.86 -14.49 4.81
CA THR A 31 -1.00 -15.62 5.17
C THR A 31 0.48 -15.25 5.12
N ASP A 32 1.26 -15.78 6.05
CA ASP A 32 2.71 -15.71 6.11
C ASP A 32 3.41 -16.72 5.16
N LYS A 33 2.67 -17.71 4.65
CA LYS A 33 3.16 -18.73 3.73
C LYS A 33 3.39 -18.16 2.33
N ILE A 34 4.32 -17.21 2.18
CA ILE A 34 4.73 -16.63 0.90
C ILE A 34 6.24 -16.72 0.69
N LYS A 35 6.66 -16.86 -0.58
CA LYS A 35 8.09 -16.84 -0.91
C LYS A 35 8.68 -15.44 -0.68
N PRO A 36 9.93 -15.32 -0.21
CA PRO A 36 10.61 -14.05 -0.03
C PRO A 36 10.51 -13.15 -1.27
N GLY A 37 10.22 -11.86 -1.08
CA GLY A 37 10.09 -10.88 -2.15
C GLY A 37 8.76 -10.92 -2.93
N ARG A 38 7.89 -11.89 -2.69
CA ARG A 38 6.54 -11.89 -3.28
C ARG A 38 5.57 -11.08 -2.42
N ARG A 39 4.49 -10.61 -3.05
CA ARG A 39 3.38 -9.88 -2.41
C ARG A 39 2.13 -10.73 -2.23
N TYR A 40 2.05 -11.85 -2.91
CA TYR A 40 0.89 -12.74 -2.96
C TYR A 40 1.34 -14.18 -2.85
N CYS A 41 0.60 -15.00 -2.13
CA CYS A 41 0.88 -16.43 -1.99
C CYS A 41 0.67 -17.18 -3.32
N THR A 42 -0.39 -16.84 -4.06
CA THR A 42 -0.72 -17.45 -5.36
C THR A 42 -1.19 -16.39 -6.37
N PRO A 43 -1.17 -16.69 -7.69
CA PRO A 43 -1.74 -15.83 -8.74
C PRO A 43 -3.24 -15.59 -8.55
N GLU A 44 -4.00 -16.62 -8.17
CA GLU A 44 -5.46 -16.57 -7.95
C GLU A 44 -5.78 -15.62 -6.81
N CYS A 45 -4.99 -15.63 -5.73
CA CYS A 45 -5.14 -14.74 -4.61
C CYS A 45 -4.94 -13.27 -5.02
N ARG A 46 -3.97 -13.01 -5.91
CA ARG A 46 -3.76 -11.69 -6.52
C ARG A 46 -4.95 -11.28 -7.39
N GLN A 47 -5.42 -12.18 -8.25
CA GLN A 47 -6.53 -11.91 -9.17
C GLN A 47 -7.82 -11.61 -8.41
N GLN A 48 -8.14 -12.41 -7.40
CA GLN A 48 -9.33 -12.25 -6.57
C GLN A 48 -9.37 -10.88 -5.88
N ILE A 49 -8.31 -10.48 -5.20
CA ILE A 49 -8.30 -9.16 -4.54
C ILE A 49 -8.39 -8.02 -5.55
N GLN A 50 -7.68 -8.10 -6.68
CA GLN A 50 -7.73 -7.07 -7.71
C GLN A 50 -9.13 -6.92 -8.31
N TRP A 51 -9.83 -8.04 -8.54
CA TRP A 51 -11.20 -8.03 -9.03
C TRP A 51 -12.15 -7.36 -8.04
N VAL A 52 -12.10 -7.73 -6.75
CA VAL A 52 -12.97 -7.14 -5.71
C VAL A 52 -12.67 -5.65 -5.52
N LEU A 53 -11.41 -5.25 -5.51
CA LEU A 53 -11.02 -3.84 -5.46
C LEU A 53 -11.50 -3.07 -6.72
N SER A 54 -11.56 -3.72 -7.87
CA SER A 54 -12.16 -3.12 -9.07
C SER A 54 -13.67 -2.94 -8.93
N LEU A 55 -14.37 -3.94 -8.38
CA LEU A 55 -15.81 -3.87 -8.09
C LEU A 55 -16.13 -2.71 -7.13
N SER A 56 -15.31 -2.50 -6.09
CA SER A 56 -15.51 -1.43 -5.12
C SER A 56 -15.49 -0.02 -5.72
N LYS A 57 -14.88 0.17 -6.90
CA LYS A 57 -14.80 1.50 -7.55
C LYS A 57 -16.17 2.08 -7.89
N GLY A 58 -17.17 1.23 -8.18
CA GLY A 58 -18.55 1.66 -8.38
C GLY A 58 -19.09 2.35 -7.12
N LEU A 59 -18.98 1.69 -5.98
CA LEU A 59 -19.40 2.21 -4.69
C LEU A 59 -18.61 3.48 -4.28
N LEU A 60 -17.30 3.50 -4.50
CA LEU A 60 -16.46 4.64 -4.19
C LEU A 60 -16.79 5.87 -5.04
N ARG A 61 -17.20 5.69 -6.29
CA ARG A 61 -17.70 6.79 -7.15
C ARG A 61 -19.04 7.34 -6.66
N ILE A 62 -19.97 6.47 -6.25
CA ILE A 62 -21.26 6.87 -5.69
C ILE A 62 -21.06 7.74 -4.44
N PHE A 63 -20.09 7.41 -3.61
CA PHE A 63 -19.74 8.17 -2.40
C PHE A 63 -18.83 9.38 -2.66
N ASN A 64 -18.48 9.68 -3.91
CA ASN A 64 -17.50 10.72 -4.24
C ASN A 64 -16.22 10.60 -3.40
N ALA A 65 -15.68 9.40 -3.28
CA ALA A 65 -14.52 9.12 -2.44
C ALA A 65 -13.27 9.84 -2.96
N ARG A 66 -12.72 10.73 -2.16
CA ARG A 66 -11.42 11.36 -2.39
C ARG A 66 -10.29 10.38 -2.14
N PHE A 67 -10.35 9.71 -0.98
CA PHE A 67 -9.45 8.62 -0.60
C PHE A 67 -10.26 7.51 0.05
N ALA A 68 -9.79 6.27 -0.11
CA ALA A 68 -10.28 5.16 0.67
C ALA A 68 -9.14 4.22 1.07
N ALA A 69 -9.32 3.51 2.17
CA ALA A 69 -8.38 2.50 2.63
C ALA A 69 -9.12 1.19 2.90
N PHE A 70 -8.60 0.10 2.35
CA PHE A 70 -9.06 -1.25 2.68
C PHE A 70 -8.04 -1.93 3.57
N SER A 71 -8.49 -2.45 4.68
CA SER A 71 -7.70 -3.21 5.64
C SER A 71 -8.50 -4.38 6.20
N PHE A 72 -7.81 -5.37 6.73
CA PHE A 72 -8.44 -6.53 7.37
C PHE A 72 -7.56 -7.06 8.50
N ASN A 73 -8.17 -7.79 9.42
CA ASN A 73 -7.54 -8.61 10.44
C ASN A 73 -8.25 -9.96 10.50
N ASP A 74 -8.04 -10.74 11.56
CA ASP A 74 -8.64 -12.06 11.73
C ASP A 74 -10.16 -12.00 11.98
N TYR A 75 -10.70 -10.87 12.45
CA TYR A 75 -12.09 -10.73 12.89
C TYR A 75 -12.96 -9.93 11.91
N LEU A 76 -12.39 -8.99 11.20
CA LEU A 76 -13.17 -8.11 10.33
C LEU A 76 -12.37 -7.57 9.14
N VAL A 77 -13.10 -7.19 8.10
CA VAL A 77 -12.63 -6.31 7.03
C VAL A 77 -13.17 -4.91 7.28
N ALA A 78 -12.41 -3.89 6.89
CA ALA A 78 -12.80 -2.50 7.02
C ALA A 78 -12.49 -1.74 5.73
N LEU A 79 -13.46 -0.95 5.28
CA LEU A 79 -13.34 0.00 4.19
C LEU A 79 -13.58 1.41 4.76
N ASP A 80 -12.52 2.18 4.86
CA ASP A 80 -12.54 3.57 5.32
C ASP A 80 -12.63 4.49 4.12
N ILE A 81 -13.58 5.42 4.11
CA ILE A 81 -13.84 6.32 2.99
C ILE A 81 -13.81 7.77 3.47
N LEU A 82 -13.05 8.60 2.78
CA LEU A 82 -13.04 10.05 2.92
C LEU A 82 -13.66 10.67 1.67
N PRO A 83 -14.87 11.19 1.73
CA PRO A 83 -15.52 11.87 0.61
C PRO A 83 -14.80 13.17 0.23
N THR A 84 -15.01 13.67 -0.98
CA THR A 84 -14.38 14.92 -1.46
C THR A 84 -14.91 16.16 -0.73
N TRP A 85 -16.14 16.11 -0.30
CA TRP A 85 -16.88 17.22 0.34
C TRP A 85 -16.82 17.21 1.87
N SER A 86 -16.26 16.15 2.48
CA SER A 86 -16.15 16.01 3.94
C SER A 86 -14.70 15.97 4.40
N LYS A 87 -14.47 16.38 5.65
CA LYS A 87 -13.22 16.18 6.37
C LYS A 87 -13.28 14.96 7.31
N GLU A 88 -14.39 14.24 7.29
CA GLU A 88 -14.68 13.13 8.20
C GLU A 88 -14.67 11.80 7.46
N ILE A 89 -14.28 10.74 8.16
CA ILE A 89 -14.18 9.39 7.61
C ILE A 89 -15.45 8.61 7.93
N SER A 90 -15.94 7.88 6.93
CA SER A 90 -16.98 6.87 7.11
C SER A 90 -16.33 5.48 7.05
N ARG A 91 -16.58 4.66 8.07
CA ARG A 91 -16.03 3.30 8.19
C ARG A 91 -17.10 2.26 8.00
N PHE A 92 -16.96 1.49 6.95
CA PHE A 92 -17.77 0.30 6.69
C PHE A 92 -17.01 -0.93 7.14
N THR A 93 -17.67 -1.79 7.91
CA THR A 93 -17.05 -3.01 8.46
C THR A 93 -17.91 -4.23 8.15
N TYR A 94 -17.26 -5.39 8.02
CA TYR A 94 -17.91 -6.67 7.87
C TYR A 94 -17.13 -7.73 8.64
N ASN A 95 -17.83 -8.59 9.36
CA ASN A 95 -17.20 -9.66 10.12
C ASN A 95 -16.56 -10.68 9.20
N ARG A 96 -15.35 -11.13 9.56
CA ARG A 96 -14.67 -12.18 8.82
C ARG A 96 -15.40 -13.51 8.93
N SER A 97 -15.54 -14.17 7.80
CA SER A 97 -15.98 -15.56 7.76
C SER A 97 -14.74 -16.46 7.89
N SER A 98 -14.76 -17.42 8.79
CA SER A 98 -13.60 -18.30 9.09
C SER A 98 -13.07 -19.05 7.86
N GLU A 99 -13.95 -19.41 6.95
CA GLU A 99 -13.62 -20.20 5.74
C GLU A 99 -13.33 -19.35 4.49
N LYS A 100 -13.58 -18.04 4.56
CA LYS A 100 -13.46 -17.14 3.39
C LYS A 100 -12.20 -16.27 3.47
N LYS A 101 -11.70 -15.90 2.30
CA LYS A 101 -10.61 -14.93 2.20
C LYS A 101 -11.12 -13.51 2.44
N PRO A 102 -10.28 -12.57 2.95
CA PRO A 102 -10.68 -11.17 3.17
C PRO A 102 -11.28 -10.49 1.93
N ALA A 103 -10.88 -10.89 0.74
CA ALA A 103 -11.44 -10.38 -0.50
C ALA A 103 -12.92 -10.74 -0.68
N GLU A 104 -13.34 -11.92 -0.25
CA GLU A 104 -14.75 -12.36 -0.35
C GLU A 104 -15.61 -11.62 0.67
N ASP A 105 -15.10 -11.42 1.88
CA ASP A 105 -15.77 -10.62 2.89
C ASP A 105 -15.88 -9.14 2.46
N LEU A 106 -14.84 -8.59 1.82
CA LEU A 106 -14.91 -7.26 1.20
C LEU A 106 -15.97 -7.21 0.09
N LYS A 107 -16.06 -8.25 -0.76
CA LYS A 107 -17.13 -8.34 -1.76
C LYS A 107 -18.51 -8.31 -1.12
N ALA A 108 -18.72 -9.08 -0.06
CA ALA A 108 -19.99 -9.10 0.67
C ALA A 108 -20.32 -7.72 1.26
N LEU A 109 -19.33 -7.02 1.86
CA LEU A 109 -19.47 -5.66 2.34
C LEU A 109 -19.90 -4.69 1.22
N ILE A 110 -19.24 -4.73 0.07
CA ILE A 110 -19.54 -3.85 -1.07
C ILE A 110 -20.96 -4.08 -1.58
N LEU A 111 -21.37 -5.34 -1.71
CA LEU A 111 -22.70 -5.70 -2.18
C LEU A 111 -23.79 -5.27 -1.18
N SER A 112 -23.59 -5.48 0.12
CA SER A 112 -24.55 -5.05 1.14
C SER A 112 -24.71 -3.52 1.17
N CYS A 113 -23.61 -2.77 1.09
CA CYS A 113 -23.67 -1.30 0.99
C CYS A 113 -24.39 -0.84 -0.30
N GLY A 114 -24.13 -1.52 -1.43
CA GLY A 114 -24.80 -1.24 -2.69
C GLY A 114 -26.31 -1.51 -2.62
N GLN A 115 -26.71 -2.59 -1.98
CA GLN A 115 -28.12 -2.95 -1.78
C GLN A 115 -28.83 -1.94 -0.88
N GLU A 116 -28.23 -1.55 0.25
CA GLU A 116 -28.81 -0.55 1.17
C GLU A 116 -28.95 0.82 0.48
N TRP A 117 -27.95 1.21 -0.33
CA TRP A 117 -28.01 2.42 -1.15
C TRP A 117 -29.14 2.37 -2.16
N TYR A 118 -29.30 1.24 -2.88
CA TYR A 118 -30.35 1.06 -3.86
C TYR A 118 -31.75 1.10 -3.23
N GLN A 119 -31.97 0.41 -2.11
CA GLN A 119 -33.21 0.44 -1.35
C GLN A 119 -33.59 1.86 -0.90
N THR A 120 -32.58 2.66 -0.52
CA THR A 120 -32.83 4.07 -0.16
C THR A 120 -33.36 4.86 -1.35
N ILE A 121 -32.87 4.61 -2.58
CA ILE A 121 -33.36 5.27 -3.80
C ILE A 121 -34.76 4.79 -4.20
N GLU A 122 -35.04 3.50 -4.08
CA GLU A 122 -36.38 2.96 -4.37
C GLU A 122 -37.46 3.63 -3.54
N ASN A 123 -37.15 4.09 -2.32
CA ASN A 123 -38.02 4.89 -1.48
C ASN A 123 -38.14 6.37 -1.92
N ARG A 124 -37.96 6.66 -3.22
CA ARG A 124 -38.06 7.98 -3.85
C ARG A 124 -37.05 9.03 -3.38
N ASN A 125 -35.94 8.61 -2.83
CA ASN A 125 -34.84 9.49 -2.45
C ASN A 125 -33.87 9.75 -3.60
N SER A 126 -33.17 10.89 -3.56
CA SER A 126 -32.13 11.18 -4.54
C SER A 126 -30.88 10.31 -4.30
N LYS A 127 -30.11 10.05 -5.35
CA LYS A 127 -28.83 9.33 -5.27
C LYS A 127 -27.85 10.01 -4.31
N SER A 128 -27.81 11.33 -4.31
CA SER A 128 -26.94 12.10 -3.41
C SER A 128 -27.35 11.95 -1.96
N TYR A 129 -28.67 11.97 -1.68
CA TYR A 129 -29.21 11.75 -0.34
C TYR A 129 -28.90 10.34 0.17
N ALA A 130 -29.10 9.30 -0.63
CA ALA A 130 -28.78 7.93 -0.27
C ALA A 130 -27.29 7.75 0.08
N SER A 131 -26.41 8.39 -0.71
CA SER A 131 -24.97 8.38 -0.44
C SER A 131 -24.62 9.10 0.86
N LEU A 132 -25.22 10.28 1.10
CA LEU A 132 -25.01 11.05 2.33
C LEU A 132 -25.47 10.28 3.56
N LEU A 133 -26.66 9.68 3.51
CA LEU A 133 -27.23 8.91 4.62
C LEU A 133 -26.34 7.75 5.02
N LEU A 134 -25.85 6.97 4.04
CA LEU A 134 -24.97 5.84 4.30
C LEU A 134 -23.62 6.28 4.88
N LEU A 135 -23.05 7.37 4.38
CA LEU A 135 -21.79 7.90 4.89
C LEU A 135 -21.95 8.42 6.33
N GLN A 136 -23.03 9.13 6.62
CA GLN A 136 -23.32 9.62 7.97
C GLN A 136 -23.59 8.48 8.98
N LYS A 137 -24.38 7.49 8.61
CA LYS A 137 -24.62 6.29 9.42
C LYS A 137 -23.33 5.58 9.85
N ASN A 138 -22.33 5.58 8.97
CA ASN A 138 -21.04 4.92 9.18
C ASN A 138 -19.92 5.89 9.58
N HIS A 139 -20.27 7.12 9.98
CA HIS A 139 -19.29 8.12 10.42
C HIS A 139 -18.48 7.64 11.63
N THR A 140 -17.21 8.01 11.65
CA THR A 140 -16.31 7.68 12.77
C THR A 140 -15.30 8.79 13.04
N ASN A 141 -15.19 9.17 14.30
CA ASN A 141 -14.19 10.13 14.80
C ASN A 141 -12.89 9.44 15.26
N THR A 142 -12.84 8.09 15.25
CA THR A 142 -11.69 7.33 15.74
C THR A 142 -10.51 7.33 14.78
N ILE A 143 -10.71 7.78 13.54
CA ILE A 143 -9.72 7.75 12.48
C ILE A 143 -9.47 9.14 11.96
N LYS A 144 -8.21 9.58 12.00
CA LYS A 144 -7.83 10.87 11.44
C LYS A 144 -7.78 10.78 9.90
N PRO A 145 -8.27 11.80 9.17
CA PRO A 145 -8.25 11.83 7.70
C PRO A 145 -6.86 11.65 7.10
N GLU A 146 -5.82 12.12 7.79
CA GLU A 146 -4.43 11.98 7.37
C GLU A 146 -3.98 10.53 7.31
N SER A 147 -4.60 9.64 8.11
CA SER A 147 -4.22 8.22 8.18
C SER A 147 -4.60 7.40 6.95
N ILE A 148 -5.58 7.87 6.16
CA ILE A 148 -5.98 7.23 4.90
C ILE A 148 -5.53 8.01 3.65
N LYS A 149 -4.86 9.15 3.82
CA LYS A 149 -4.25 9.91 2.75
C LYS A 149 -2.98 9.21 2.29
N PRO A 150 -2.88 8.79 1.01
CA PRO A 150 -1.71 8.08 0.53
C PRO A 150 -0.43 8.92 0.60
N ASN A 151 0.62 8.35 1.19
CA ASN A 151 1.93 8.97 1.23
C ASN A 151 2.66 8.76 -0.10
N ARG A 152 3.35 9.80 -0.57
CA ARG A 152 4.21 9.70 -1.74
C ARG A 152 5.56 9.10 -1.33
N ARG A 153 5.91 7.97 -1.91
CA ARG A 153 7.23 7.34 -1.76
C ARG A 153 7.98 7.44 -3.07
N ILE A 154 9.13 8.06 -3.03
CA ILE A 154 10.04 8.19 -4.17
C ILE A 154 11.12 7.11 -4.01
N ARG A 155 11.42 6.40 -5.09
CA ARG A 155 12.52 5.43 -5.12
C ARG A 155 13.33 5.63 -6.40
N PRO A 156 14.66 5.56 -6.32
CA PRO A 156 15.49 5.60 -7.52
C PRO A 156 15.22 4.34 -8.36
N ARG A 157 15.21 4.53 -9.67
CA ARG A 157 15.07 3.46 -10.66
C ARG A 157 16.45 3.09 -11.18
N PHE A 158 16.79 1.81 -11.10
CA PHE A 158 18.04 1.27 -11.56
C PHE A 158 17.80 0.14 -12.55
N SER A 159 18.65 0.09 -13.59
CA SER A 159 18.82 -1.07 -14.46
C SER A 159 19.40 -2.26 -13.69
N ASN A 160 19.45 -3.44 -14.31
CA ASN A 160 20.04 -4.61 -13.68
C ASN A 160 21.57 -4.45 -13.50
N CYS A 161 22.24 -3.75 -14.42
CA CYS A 161 23.69 -3.46 -14.31
C CYS A 161 23.95 -2.52 -13.11
N GLU A 162 23.23 -1.39 -13.02
CA GLU A 162 23.36 -0.44 -11.91
C GLU A 162 23.06 -1.07 -10.55
N LYS A 163 22.10 -2.02 -10.46
CA LYS A 163 21.85 -2.78 -9.22
C LYS A 163 23.04 -3.67 -8.82
N LYS A 164 23.74 -4.26 -9.78
CA LYS A 164 24.98 -4.99 -9.51
C LYS A 164 26.06 -4.04 -9.00
N SER A 165 26.20 -2.88 -9.63
CA SER A 165 27.18 -1.84 -9.26
C SER A 165 26.92 -1.29 -7.85
N ILE A 166 25.65 -1.07 -7.46
CA ILE A 166 25.25 -0.68 -6.09
C ILE A 166 25.69 -1.72 -5.06
N ARG A 167 25.53 -3.01 -5.37
CA ARG A 167 25.96 -4.10 -4.46
C ARG A 167 27.47 -4.18 -4.34
N LEU A 168 28.18 -4.04 -5.46
CA LEU A 168 29.65 -4.05 -5.49
C LEU A 168 30.25 -2.90 -4.67
N LEU A 169 29.65 -1.73 -4.72
CA LEU A 169 30.06 -0.57 -3.92
C LEU A 169 29.44 -0.52 -2.51
N GLU A 170 28.69 -1.54 -2.09
CA GLU A 170 28.00 -1.63 -0.80
C GLU A 170 27.13 -0.42 -0.47
N LEU A 171 26.57 0.25 -1.50
CA LEU A 171 25.72 1.42 -1.33
C LEU A 171 24.31 1.03 -0.88
N LYS A 172 23.73 1.79 0.04
CA LYS A 172 22.32 1.66 0.44
C LYS A 172 21.44 2.50 -0.48
N LEU A 173 20.30 1.93 -0.90
CA LEU A 173 19.36 2.61 -1.81
C LEU A 173 18.85 3.95 -1.24
N ASP A 174 18.65 4.02 0.08
CA ASP A 174 18.17 5.23 0.75
C ASP A 174 19.19 6.38 0.72
N GLU A 175 20.45 6.07 0.54
CA GLU A 175 21.52 7.06 0.40
C GLU A 175 21.49 7.74 -0.97
N LEU A 176 20.94 7.07 -1.98
CA LEU A 176 20.82 7.57 -3.35
C LEU A 176 19.52 8.36 -3.62
N ILE A 177 18.64 8.48 -2.62
CA ILE A 177 17.40 9.29 -2.71
C ILE A 177 17.68 10.77 -2.40
N LYS A 178 18.67 11.04 -1.56
CA LYS A 178 19.00 12.38 -1.04
C LYS A 178 20.02 13.07 -1.96
N ASP A 179 20.03 14.39 -1.94
CA ASP A 179 21.03 15.17 -2.67
C ASP A 179 22.47 14.75 -2.29
N GLY A 180 23.41 14.95 -3.20
CA GLY A 180 24.82 14.55 -3.01
C GLY A 180 25.13 13.09 -3.35
N GLN A 181 24.35 12.48 -4.21
CA GLN A 181 24.52 11.10 -4.70
C GLN A 181 25.95 10.86 -5.25
N THR A 182 26.45 11.80 -6.06
CA THR A 182 27.80 11.72 -6.66
C THR A 182 28.89 11.60 -5.60
N ASN A 183 28.81 12.38 -4.52
CA ASN A 183 29.80 12.34 -3.44
C ASN A 183 29.76 11.02 -2.68
N ARG A 184 28.55 10.44 -2.48
CA ARG A 184 28.39 9.14 -1.82
C ARG A 184 28.92 8.01 -2.68
N ILE A 185 28.66 8.04 -3.99
CA ILE A 185 29.21 7.06 -4.94
C ILE A 185 30.75 7.12 -4.92
N LYS A 186 31.33 8.32 -5.00
CA LYS A 186 32.79 8.52 -4.90
C LYS A 186 33.39 8.04 -3.58
N SER A 187 32.70 8.30 -2.47
CA SER A 187 33.15 7.86 -1.14
C SER A 187 33.09 6.34 -0.99
N ALA A 188 32.01 5.71 -1.45
CA ALA A 188 31.88 4.24 -1.45
C ALA A 188 32.95 3.59 -2.32
N TYR A 189 33.17 4.13 -3.54
CA TYR A 189 34.25 3.64 -4.40
C TYR A 189 35.63 3.75 -3.74
N LYS A 190 35.98 4.92 -3.13
CA LYS A 190 37.25 5.11 -2.42
C LYS A 190 37.45 4.07 -1.31
N LYS A 191 36.39 3.75 -0.57
CA LYS A 191 36.42 2.72 0.50
C LYS A 191 36.73 1.35 -0.08
N MET A 192 36.01 0.93 -1.12
CA MET A 192 36.18 -0.40 -1.73
C MET A 192 37.49 -0.51 -2.51
N ALA A 193 37.92 0.56 -3.19
CA ALA A 193 39.18 0.62 -3.91
C ALA A 193 40.40 0.40 -3.00
N LYS A 194 40.39 0.96 -1.76
CA LYS A 194 41.46 0.73 -0.78
C LYS A 194 41.58 -0.73 -0.37
N ILE A 195 40.49 -1.47 -0.34
CA ILE A 195 40.46 -2.90 0.08
C ILE A 195 40.93 -3.81 -1.06
N HIS A 196 40.60 -3.46 -2.31
CA HIS A 196 40.84 -4.32 -3.47
C HIS A 196 41.93 -3.80 -4.42
N HIS A 197 42.74 -2.80 -3.99
CA HIS A 197 43.81 -2.27 -4.80
C HIS A 197 44.89 -3.30 -5.03
N PRO A 198 45.40 -3.47 -6.27
CA PRO A 198 46.47 -4.44 -6.57
C PRO A 198 47.76 -4.22 -5.76
N ASP A 199 48.12 -2.95 -5.49
CA ASP A 199 49.34 -2.59 -4.75
C ASP A 199 49.32 -3.04 -3.26
N VAL A 200 48.13 -3.29 -2.72
CA VAL A 200 47.96 -3.80 -1.35
C VAL A 200 47.59 -5.30 -1.32
N GLY A 201 47.81 -5.99 -2.45
CA GLY A 201 47.53 -7.43 -2.56
C GLY A 201 46.04 -7.74 -2.86
N GLY A 202 45.28 -6.77 -3.34
CA GLY A 202 43.89 -6.98 -3.71
C GLY A 202 43.72 -7.68 -5.07
N ASP A 203 42.49 -8.14 -5.33
CA ASP A 203 42.10 -8.84 -6.54
C ASP A 203 41.93 -7.86 -7.72
N THR A 204 42.77 -8.00 -8.75
CA THR A 204 42.78 -7.14 -9.95
C THR A 204 41.44 -7.20 -10.70
N GLU A 205 40.79 -8.36 -10.79
CA GLU A 205 39.49 -8.46 -11.47
C GLU A 205 38.38 -7.77 -10.69
N LYS A 206 38.37 -7.90 -9.37
CA LYS A 206 37.43 -7.13 -8.52
C LYS A 206 37.69 -5.64 -8.61
N PHE A 207 38.92 -5.20 -8.68
CA PHE A 207 39.26 -3.79 -8.84
C PHE A 207 38.76 -3.23 -10.17
N LYS A 208 38.89 -3.97 -11.28
CA LYS A 208 38.31 -3.58 -12.58
C LYS A 208 36.79 -3.46 -12.49
N GLN A 209 36.10 -4.46 -11.90
CA GLN A 209 34.65 -4.43 -11.70
C GLN A 209 34.20 -3.24 -10.83
N LEU A 210 34.98 -2.85 -9.82
CA LEU A 210 34.71 -1.66 -9.00
C LEU A 210 34.84 -0.36 -9.81
N ASN A 211 35.83 -0.27 -10.70
CA ASN A 211 35.99 0.88 -11.59
C ASN A 211 34.79 1.01 -12.54
N GLU A 212 34.36 -0.06 -13.17
CA GLU A 212 33.21 -0.09 -14.05
C GLU A 212 31.91 0.27 -13.27
N ALA A 213 31.73 -0.30 -12.07
CA ALA A 213 30.59 0.01 -11.21
C ALA A 213 30.54 1.49 -10.81
N HIS A 214 31.70 2.08 -10.51
CA HIS A 214 31.82 3.50 -10.20
C HIS A 214 31.41 4.38 -11.37
N GLN A 215 31.93 4.10 -12.59
CA GLN A 215 31.58 4.84 -13.79
C GLN A 215 30.09 4.75 -14.12
N GLN A 216 29.50 3.55 -14.07
CA GLN A 216 28.07 3.34 -14.33
C GLN A 216 27.19 4.12 -13.35
N LEU A 217 27.54 4.15 -12.06
CA LEU A 217 26.75 4.87 -11.07
C LEU A 217 26.96 6.39 -11.14
N LEU A 218 28.13 6.89 -11.54
CA LEU A 218 28.33 8.30 -11.84
C LEU A 218 27.48 8.74 -13.02
N GLN A 219 27.43 7.96 -14.11
CA GLN A 219 26.58 8.22 -15.26
C GLN A 219 25.10 8.25 -14.88
N TRP A 220 24.65 7.30 -14.03
CA TRP A 220 23.28 7.34 -13.48
C TRP A 220 23.04 8.63 -12.68
N ALA A 221 24.02 9.09 -11.87
CA ALA A 221 23.89 10.27 -11.02
C ALA A 221 23.84 11.60 -11.80
N GLU A 222 24.28 11.64 -13.06
CA GLU A 222 24.15 12.81 -13.94
C GLU A 222 22.69 13.03 -14.37
N ASN A 223 21.91 11.94 -14.56
CA ASN A 223 20.48 12.02 -14.90
C ASN A 223 19.67 10.95 -14.14
N PRO A 224 19.50 11.11 -12.84
CA PRO A 224 18.92 10.07 -11.99
C PRO A 224 17.42 9.88 -12.25
N GLN A 225 17.02 8.65 -12.53
CA GLN A 225 15.63 8.29 -12.75
C GLN A 225 14.96 7.86 -11.44
N PHE A 226 13.75 8.39 -11.17
CA PHE A 226 12.97 8.06 -9.99
C PHE A 226 11.60 7.54 -10.35
N THR A 227 11.10 6.58 -9.56
CA THR A 227 9.70 6.18 -9.56
C THR A 227 9.03 6.74 -8.32
N SER A 228 7.85 7.33 -8.51
CA SER A 228 7.04 7.77 -7.38
C SER A 228 5.79 6.89 -7.27
N ARG A 229 5.46 6.49 -6.05
CA ARG A 229 4.27 5.72 -5.75
C ARG A 229 3.54 6.35 -4.59
N LYS A 230 2.23 6.56 -4.76
CA LYS A 230 1.34 6.97 -3.67
C LYS A 230 0.65 5.74 -3.12
N ALA A 231 0.87 5.41 -1.85
CA ALA A 231 0.19 4.31 -1.18
C ALA A 231 0.31 4.44 0.35
N LEU A 232 -0.49 3.66 1.07
CA LEU A 232 -0.43 3.54 2.52
C LEU A 232 0.46 2.36 2.93
N SER A 233 1.06 2.45 4.10
CA SER A 233 1.74 1.31 4.72
C SER A 233 0.70 0.38 5.34
N GLY A 234 0.76 -0.91 4.99
CA GLY A 234 -0.06 -1.97 5.56
C GLY A 234 -1.54 -1.95 5.19
N CYS A 235 -1.97 -1.12 4.22
CA CYS A 235 -3.35 -1.05 3.75
C CYS A 235 -3.38 -0.84 2.24
N TRP A 236 -4.41 -1.37 1.59
CA TRP A 236 -4.74 -0.95 0.23
C TRP A 236 -5.25 0.48 0.26
N SER A 237 -4.81 1.30 -0.65
CA SER A 237 -5.19 2.71 -0.72
C SER A 237 -5.77 3.07 -2.07
N TYR A 238 -6.90 3.78 -2.05
CA TYR A 238 -7.57 4.29 -3.24
C TYR A 238 -7.36 5.79 -3.36
N ASP A 239 -7.08 6.23 -4.57
CA ASP A 239 -7.00 7.64 -4.94
C ASP A 239 -8.13 7.95 -5.93
N GLY A 240 -9.08 8.76 -5.49
CA GLY A 240 -10.26 9.14 -6.28
C GLY A 240 -9.91 9.96 -7.52
N ALA A 241 -8.86 10.79 -7.46
CA ALA A 241 -8.41 11.58 -8.61
C ALA A 241 -7.96 10.72 -9.79
N THR A 242 -7.34 9.56 -9.52
CA THR A 242 -6.88 8.63 -10.55
C THR A 242 -7.79 7.41 -10.72
N ASN A 243 -8.78 7.24 -9.86
CA ASN A 243 -9.66 6.07 -9.79
C ASN A 243 -8.88 4.75 -9.72
N ARG A 244 -7.81 4.72 -8.93
CA ARG A 244 -6.91 3.56 -8.82
C ARG A 244 -6.68 3.13 -7.39
N TRP A 245 -6.63 1.82 -7.21
CA TRP A 245 -6.13 1.19 -6.01
C TRP A 245 -4.61 0.95 -6.10
N ALA A 246 -3.92 1.25 -5.02
CA ALA A 246 -2.50 0.93 -4.84
C ALA A 246 -2.35 -0.10 -3.71
N PRO A 247 -1.56 -1.17 -3.92
CA PRO A 247 -1.27 -2.12 -2.87
C PRO A 247 -0.41 -1.50 -1.77
N PRO A 248 -0.37 -2.07 -0.55
CA PRO A 248 0.45 -1.60 0.57
C PRO A 248 1.91 -1.34 0.19
N LEU A 249 2.53 -0.36 0.87
CA LEU A 249 3.95 0.02 0.68
C LEU A 249 4.87 -1.01 1.32
#